data_bdb3c0b0ac49a937d77e41b16667f62d
#
_entry.id   bdb3c0b0ac49a937d77e41b16667f62d
#
_cell.length_a   1.000
_cell.length_b   1.000
_cell.length_c   1.000
_cell.angle_alpha   90.00
_cell.angle_beta   90.00
_cell.angle_gamma   90.00
#
_symmetry.space_group_name_H-M   'P 1'
#
loop_
_entity.id
_entity.type
_entity.pdbx_description
1 polymer ?
#
loop_
_entity_poly.entity_id
_entity_poly.type
_entity_poly.pdbx_seq_one_letter_code
_entity_poly.pdbx_strand_id
1 'polypeptide(L)'
;MLSVNDFFSGCGGLSQGFKEAGFKIQVAVDKEEAFLKTFSHNFKDSQTKNLDLGDSNILKDIPKSDIIIAGPPCQGFSITGPRNIDDPRNKLYLSVFETLKLTNPKAFVVENVRGLKTMWEGNVFKEIIKKFESAGYIVTESLLNSADYGVPQIRHRVFIVGIKKELNKKD
;
A
#
# COMPACT_ATOMS: atom_id res chain seq x y z
N MET A 1 -15.82 -0.32 14.09
CA MET A 1 -14.52 0.27 13.66
C MET A 1 -14.02 -0.55 12.48
N LEU A 2 -13.64 0.09 11.36
CA LEU A 2 -13.13 -0.61 10.18
C LEU A 2 -11.73 -1.13 10.44
N SER A 3 -11.47 -2.39 10.01
CA SER A 3 -10.19 -3.06 10.16
C SER A 3 -9.26 -2.76 8.98
N VAL A 4 -7.96 -2.67 9.26
CA VAL A 4 -6.91 -2.36 8.29
C VAL A 4 -5.79 -3.40 8.38
N ASN A 5 -5.38 -3.93 7.23
CA ASN A 5 -4.12 -4.66 7.09
C ASN A 5 -3.09 -3.78 6.38
N ASP A 6 -1.88 -3.72 6.93
CA ASP A 6 -0.77 -2.92 6.42
C ASP A 6 0.29 -3.82 5.77
N PHE A 7 0.50 -3.66 4.47
CA PHE A 7 1.45 -4.43 3.68
C PHE A 7 2.68 -3.60 3.35
N PHE A 8 3.85 -4.23 3.44
CA PHE A 8 5.13 -3.51 3.39
C PHE A 8 5.17 -2.44 4.49
N SER A 9 4.73 -2.85 5.69
CA SER A 9 4.38 -1.94 6.79
C SER A 9 5.58 -1.16 7.33
N GLY A 10 6.78 -1.68 7.16
CA GLY A 10 7.96 -1.12 7.80
C GLY A 10 7.74 -0.96 9.30
N CYS A 11 8.09 0.19 9.84
CA CYS A 11 7.90 0.53 11.26
C CYS A 11 6.49 1.05 11.60
N GLY A 12 5.56 1.11 10.62
CA GLY A 12 4.16 1.47 10.85
C GLY A 12 3.81 2.94 10.59
N GLY A 13 4.57 3.64 9.74
CA GLY A 13 4.29 5.05 9.47
C GLY A 13 2.91 5.29 8.86
N LEU A 14 2.50 4.46 7.89
CA LEU A 14 1.18 4.55 7.26
C LEU A 14 0.08 4.11 8.24
N SER A 15 0.32 3.02 8.98
CA SER A 15 -0.56 2.54 10.05
C SER A 15 -0.84 3.59 11.12
N GLN A 16 0.15 4.43 11.47
CA GLN A 16 -0.04 5.47 12.47
C GLN A 16 -1.09 6.49 12.05
N GLY A 17 -1.04 6.95 10.81
CA GLY A 17 -2.05 7.88 10.28
C GLY A 17 -3.47 7.27 10.28
N PHE A 18 -3.59 6.00 9.90
CA PHE A 18 -4.88 5.29 9.94
C PHE A 18 -5.39 5.10 11.37
N LYS A 19 -4.50 4.77 12.32
CA LYS A 19 -4.86 4.64 13.74
C LYS A 19 -5.37 5.97 14.31
N GLU A 20 -4.69 7.07 14.01
CA GLU A 20 -5.12 8.41 14.42
C GLU A 20 -6.45 8.83 13.81
N ALA A 21 -6.75 8.37 12.58
CA ALA A 21 -8.04 8.55 11.93
C ALA A 21 -9.15 7.62 12.45
N GLY A 22 -8.88 6.80 13.49
CA GLY A 22 -9.88 5.96 14.15
C GLY A 22 -10.08 4.58 13.51
N PHE A 23 -9.16 4.11 12.68
CA PHE A 23 -9.20 2.74 12.14
C PHE A 23 -8.50 1.76 13.09
N LYS A 24 -8.90 0.48 13.02
CA LYS A 24 -8.25 -0.60 13.77
C LYS A 24 -7.18 -1.27 12.91
N ILE A 25 -5.91 -1.10 13.26
CA ILE A 25 -4.83 -1.83 12.60
C ILE A 25 -4.87 -3.28 13.10
N GLN A 26 -5.16 -4.21 12.19
CA GLN A 26 -5.37 -5.62 12.50
C GLN A 26 -4.08 -6.43 12.32
N VAL A 27 -3.47 -6.32 11.14
CA VAL A 27 -2.25 -7.07 10.79
C VAL A 27 -1.28 -6.16 10.07
N ALA A 28 -0.01 -6.25 10.41
CA ALA A 28 1.10 -5.69 9.65
C ALA A 28 1.95 -6.80 9.07
N VAL A 29 2.30 -6.68 7.80
CA VAL A 29 3.11 -7.65 7.06
C VAL A 29 4.34 -6.97 6.49
N ASP A 30 5.51 -7.49 6.80
CA ASP A 30 6.79 -7.07 6.21
C ASP A 30 7.76 -8.26 6.22
N LYS A 31 8.73 -8.26 5.31
CA LYS A 31 9.78 -9.28 5.30
C LYS A 31 10.93 -8.98 6.24
N GLU A 32 11.06 -7.74 6.68
CA GLU A 32 12.15 -7.30 7.55
C GLU A 32 11.73 -7.40 9.02
N GLU A 33 12.20 -8.43 9.71
CA GLU A 33 11.87 -8.69 11.12
C GLU A 33 12.19 -7.50 12.03
N ALA A 34 13.29 -6.78 11.76
CA ALA A 34 13.70 -5.62 12.53
C ALA A 34 12.64 -4.50 12.49
N PHE A 35 11.98 -4.29 11.35
CA PHE A 35 10.90 -3.32 11.21
C PHE A 35 9.68 -3.76 12.00
N LEU A 36 9.33 -5.03 11.93
CA LEU A 36 8.18 -5.59 12.65
C LEU A 36 8.38 -5.55 14.18
N LYS A 37 9.60 -5.66 14.68
CA LYS A 37 9.90 -5.46 16.10
C LYS A 37 9.54 -4.04 16.55
N THR A 38 9.92 -3.03 15.77
CA THR A 38 9.54 -1.63 15.99
C THR A 38 8.03 -1.44 15.88
N PHE A 39 7.41 -2.03 14.85
CA PHE A 39 5.96 -2.00 14.67
C PHE A 39 5.23 -2.55 15.89
N SER A 40 5.57 -3.77 16.35
CA SER A 40 4.95 -4.41 17.50
C SER A 40 5.10 -3.60 18.80
N HIS A 41 6.20 -2.86 18.93
CA HIS A 41 6.39 -1.96 20.07
C HIS A 41 5.34 -0.84 20.10
N ASN A 42 5.01 -0.28 18.94
CA ASN A 42 4.11 0.87 18.80
C ASN A 42 2.62 0.48 18.66
N PHE A 43 2.36 -0.73 18.17
CA PHE A 43 1.00 -1.23 17.87
C PHE A 43 0.73 -2.52 18.64
N LYS A 44 0.55 -2.41 19.97
CA LYS A 44 0.40 -3.56 20.88
C LYS A 44 -0.80 -4.46 20.56
N ASP A 45 -1.86 -3.90 20.01
CA ASP A 45 -3.11 -4.60 19.70
C ASP A 45 -3.14 -5.19 18.27
N SER A 46 -2.06 -5.03 17.52
CA SER A 46 -1.95 -5.51 16.13
C SER A 46 -1.11 -6.78 16.05
N GLN A 47 -1.46 -7.67 15.14
CA GLN A 47 -0.61 -8.81 14.80
C GLN A 47 0.47 -8.39 13.80
N THR A 48 1.64 -9.01 13.91
CA THR A 48 2.69 -8.87 12.90
C THR A 48 2.96 -10.21 12.24
N LYS A 49 3.21 -10.20 10.92
CA LYS A 49 3.57 -11.39 10.14
C LYS A 49 4.84 -11.11 9.34
N ASN A 50 5.89 -11.86 9.62
CA ASN A 50 7.15 -11.78 8.88
C ASN A 50 7.03 -12.65 7.63
N LEU A 51 6.64 -12.04 6.51
CA LEU A 51 6.36 -12.72 5.25
C LEU A 51 6.88 -11.89 4.07
N ASP A 52 7.40 -12.57 3.05
CA ASP A 52 7.74 -11.94 1.78
C ASP A 52 6.50 -11.91 0.86
N LEU A 53 5.90 -10.74 0.73
CA LEU A 53 4.72 -10.52 -0.11
C LEU A 53 4.95 -10.76 -1.62
N GLY A 54 6.19 -11.02 -2.04
CA GLY A 54 6.50 -11.51 -3.39
C GLY A 54 6.09 -12.96 -3.64
N ASP A 55 5.88 -13.76 -2.58
CA ASP A 55 5.37 -15.13 -2.68
C ASP A 55 3.83 -15.14 -2.56
N SER A 56 3.15 -15.42 -3.67
CA SER A 56 1.69 -15.46 -3.72
C SER A 56 1.04 -16.57 -2.85
N ASN A 57 1.78 -17.63 -2.50
CA ASN A 57 1.24 -18.73 -1.71
C ASN A 57 0.90 -18.31 -0.28
N ILE A 58 1.62 -17.33 0.26
CA ILE A 58 1.44 -16.84 1.64
C ILE A 58 0.25 -15.89 1.82
N LEU A 59 -0.29 -15.36 0.72
CA LEU A 59 -1.40 -14.41 0.78
C LEU A 59 -2.66 -15.01 1.39
N LYS A 60 -2.79 -16.34 1.34
CA LYS A 60 -3.92 -17.11 1.91
C LYS A 60 -3.94 -17.07 3.45
N ASP A 61 -2.78 -16.87 4.08
CA ASP A 61 -2.62 -16.89 5.53
C ASP A 61 -2.88 -15.49 6.16
N ILE A 62 -3.18 -14.51 5.33
CA ILE A 62 -3.48 -13.15 5.77
C ILE A 62 -4.99 -13.03 6.00
N PRO A 63 -5.44 -12.67 7.22
CA PRO A 63 -6.86 -12.52 7.50
C PRO A 63 -7.44 -11.37 6.68
N LYS A 64 -8.73 -11.49 6.33
CA LYS A 64 -9.45 -10.42 5.62
C LYS A 64 -9.57 -9.18 6.49
N SER A 65 -9.55 -8.01 5.87
CA SER A 65 -9.81 -6.72 6.50
C SER A 65 -10.74 -5.88 5.64
N ASP A 66 -11.32 -4.83 6.23
CA ASP A 66 -12.15 -3.88 5.49
C ASP A 66 -11.31 -3.04 4.53
N ILE A 67 -10.08 -2.72 4.92
CA ILE A 67 -9.17 -1.84 4.16
C ILE A 67 -7.79 -2.49 4.09
N ILE A 68 -7.14 -2.34 2.94
CA ILE A 68 -5.71 -2.64 2.78
C ILE A 68 -4.96 -1.34 2.55
N ILE A 69 -3.87 -1.16 3.29
CA ILE A 69 -2.89 -0.10 3.05
C ILE A 69 -1.57 -0.73 2.67
N ALA A 70 -0.81 -0.11 1.78
CA ALA A 70 0.45 -0.69 1.31
C ALA A 70 1.45 0.37 0.84
N GLY A 71 2.72 0.19 1.21
CA GLY A 71 3.85 0.96 0.69
C GLY A 71 4.86 0.07 -0.03
N PRO A 72 4.52 -0.56 -1.18
CA PRO A 72 5.43 -1.49 -1.86
C PRO A 72 6.71 -0.79 -2.30
N PRO A 73 7.89 -1.42 -2.11
CA PRO A 73 9.16 -0.84 -2.55
C PRO A 73 9.17 -0.65 -4.07
N CYS A 74 9.72 0.49 -4.47
CA CYS A 74 9.73 0.92 -5.86
C CYS A 74 11.16 1.35 -6.25
N GLN A 75 12.13 0.49 -6.03
CA GLN A 75 13.54 0.85 -6.21
C GLN A 75 13.90 1.05 -7.68
N GLY A 76 13.29 0.31 -8.60
CA GLY A 76 13.44 0.54 -10.04
C GLY A 76 12.76 1.83 -10.51
N PHE A 77 11.84 2.41 -9.73
CA PHE A 77 11.14 3.65 -10.01
C PHE A 77 11.69 4.86 -9.22
N SER A 78 12.73 4.65 -8.40
CA SER A 78 13.35 5.75 -7.64
C SER A 78 14.24 6.60 -8.54
N ILE A 79 14.21 7.93 -8.36
CA ILE A 79 15.08 8.87 -9.07
C ILE A 79 16.56 8.62 -8.71
N THR A 80 16.82 8.08 -7.54
CA THR A 80 18.17 7.81 -7.00
C THR A 80 18.66 6.38 -7.21
N GLY A 81 17.84 5.47 -7.77
CA GLY A 81 18.18 4.07 -8.01
C GLY A 81 18.45 3.75 -9.48
N PRO A 82 19.05 2.57 -9.77
CA PRO A 82 19.17 2.08 -11.13
C PRO A 82 17.77 1.88 -11.72
N ARG A 83 17.46 2.63 -12.77
CA ARG A 83 16.15 2.57 -13.46
C ARG A 83 16.08 1.31 -14.34
N ASN A 84 15.89 0.15 -13.71
CA ASN A 84 15.74 -1.12 -14.41
C ASN A 84 14.27 -1.53 -14.42
N ILE A 85 13.68 -1.59 -15.61
CA ILE A 85 12.28 -2.01 -15.79
C ILE A 85 12.06 -3.47 -15.38
N ASP A 86 13.08 -4.32 -15.52
CA ASP A 86 13.03 -5.75 -15.20
C ASP A 86 13.33 -6.06 -13.73
N ASP A 87 13.52 -5.04 -12.88
CA ASP A 87 13.74 -5.24 -11.45
C ASP A 87 12.52 -5.98 -10.85
N PRO A 88 12.70 -7.17 -10.26
CA PRO A 88 11.59 -7.94 -9.71
C PRO A 88 10.80 -7.19 -8.63
N ARG A 89 11.43 -6.21 -7.97
CA ARG A 89 10.78 -5.35 -6.97
C ARG A 89 9.74 -4.41 -7.58
N ASN A 90 9.84 -4.12 -8.88
CA ASN A 90 8.83 -3.36 -9.62
C ASN A 90 7.51 -4.13 -9.74
N LYS A 91 7.55 -5.45 -9.56
CA LYS A 91 6.37 -6.32 -9.62
C LYS A 91 5.65 -6.45 -8.28
N LEU A 92 6.18 -5.89 -7.19
CA LEU A 92 5.57 -6.03 -5.86
C LEU A 92 4.19 -5.34 -5.74
N TYR A 93 3.85 -4.39 -6.62
CA TYR A 93 2.48 -3.89 -6.72
C TYR A 93 1.51 -5.01 -7.17
N LEU A 94 2.00 -6.05 -7.87
CA LEU A 94 1.18 -7.21 -8.24
C LEU A 94 0.74 -7.99 -7.01
N SER A 95 1.57 -8.09 -5.97
CA SER A 95 1.17 -8.72 -4.71
C SER A 95 0.00 -8.00 -4.07
N VAL A 96 0.01 -6.66 -4.10
CA VAL A 96 -1.13 -5.85 -3.64
C VAL A 96 -2.37 -6.19 -4.47
N PHE A 97 -2.25 -6.20 -5.80
CA PHE A 97 -3.36 -6.52 -6.70
C PHE A 97 -3.94 -7.93 -6.44
N GLU A 98 -3.08 -8.95 -6.33
CA GLU A 98 -3.54 -10.33 -6.02
C GLU A 98 -4.22 -10.39 -4.65
N THR A 99 -3.70 -9.66 -3.67
CA THR A 99 -4.35 -9.60 -2.35
C THR A 99 -5.73 -8.93 -2.43
N LEU A 100 -5.88 -7.86 -3.20
CA LEU A 100 -7.19 -7.21 -3.42
C LEU A 100 -8.20 -8.18 -4.03
N LYS A 101 -7.77 -9.04 -4.97
CA LYS A 101 -8.62 -10.08 -5.56
C LYS A 101 -9.02 -11.16 -4.56
N LEU A 102 -8.07 -11.62 -3.74
CA LEU A 102 -8.29 -12.70 -2.79
C LEU A 102 -9.13 -12.28 -1.59
N THR A 103 -8.88 -11.09 -1.05
CA THR A 103 -9.50 -10.62 0.20
C THR A 103 -10.71 -9.73 -0.02
N ASN A 104 -10.82 -9.13 -1.20
CA ASN A 104 -11.93 -8.27 -1.62
C ASN A 104 -12.27 -7.15 -0.62
N PRO A 105 -11.31 -6.30 -0.19
CA PRO A 105 -11.56 -5.26 0.79
C PRO A 105 -12.50 -4.17 0.24
N LYS A 106 -13.12 -3.42 1.13
CA LYS A 106 -13.99 -2.27 0.79
C LYS A 106 -13.23 -1.13 0.13
N ALA A 107 -12.00 -0.91 0.59
CA ALA A 107 -11.10 0.12 0.07
C ALA A 107 -9.64 -0.29 0.17
N PHE A 108 -8.80 0.41 -0.56
CA PHE A 108 -7.35 0.30 -0.39
C PHE A 108 -6.67 1.67 -0.54
N VAL A 109 -5.48 1.79 0.05
CA VAL A 109 -4.57 2.92 -0.16
C VAL A 109 -3.18 2.38 -0.45
N VAL A 110 -2.61 2.76 -1.59
CA VAL A 110 -1.23 2.42 -1.96
C VAL A 110 -0.41 3.70 -2.05
N GLU A 111 0.70 3.75 -1.31
CA GLU A 111 1.67 4.85 -1.35
C GLU A 111 2.87 4.47 -2.21
N ASN A 112 3.42 5.44 -2.93
CA ASN A 112 4.66 5.25 -3.65
C ASN A 112 5.41 6.57 -3.91
N VAL A 113 6.62 6.48 -4.45
CA VAL A 113 7.42 7.65 -4.82
C VAL A 113 6.80 8.40 -6.00
N ARG A 114 6.96 9.73 -6.04
CA ARG A 114 6.40 10.56 -7.14
C ARG A 114 6.88 10.13 -8.52
N GLY A 115 8.09 9.57 -8.61
CA GLY A 115 8.67 9.09 -9.87
C GLY A 115 7.82 8.03 -10.59
N LEU A 116 7.00 7.26 -9.85
CA LEU A 116 6.09 6.28 -10.44
C LEU A 116 5.13 6.90 -11.47
N LYS A 117 4.70 8.15 -11.28
CA LYS A 117 3.76 8.84 -12.21
C LYS A 117 4.39 9.23 -13.55
N THR A 118 5.70 9.47 -13.59
CA THR A 118 6.37 10.09 -14.73
C THR A 118 7.34 9.16 -15.47
N MET A 119 7.76 8.08 -14.80
CA MET A 119 8.68 7.12 -15.41
C MET A 119 8.03 6.38 -16.57
N TRP A 120 8.85 6.10 -17.59
CA TRP A 120 8.42 5.47 -18.83
C TRP A 120 7.13 6.12 -19.39
N GLU A 121 7.16 7.46 -19.45
CA GLU A 121 6.03 8.27 -19.96
C GLU A 121 4.72 8.03 -19.21
N GLY A 122 4.81 7.54 -17.97
CA GLY A 122 3.66 7.22 -17.12
C GLY A 122 2.91 5.94 -17.52
N ASN A 123 3.43 5.15 -18.44
CA ASN A 123 2.73 3.95 -18.95
C ASN A 123 2.54 2.90 -17.83
N VAL A 124 3.58 2.66 -17.01
CA VAL A 124 3.48 1.73 -15.86
C VAL A 124 2.41 2.19 -14.87
N PHE A 125 2.36 3.49 -14.58
CA PHE A 125 1.35 4.04 -13.68
C PHE A 125 -0.07 3.82 -14.22
N LYS A 126 -0.29 4.10 -15.50
CA LYS A 126 -1.59 3.87 -16.15
C LYS A 126 -2.00 2.40 -16.12
N GLU A 127 -1.06 1.47 -16.29
CA GLU A 127 -1.33 0.03 -16.18
C GLU A 127 -1.73 -0.38 -14.75
N ILE A 128 -1.05 0.16 -13.73
CA ILE A 128 -1.39 -0.08 -12.32
C ILE A 128 -2.84 0.38 -12.05
N ILE A 129 -3.20 1.59 -12.47
CA ILE A 129 -4.56 2.12 -12.29
C ILE A 129 -5.57 1.21 -12.97
N LYS A 130 -5.36 0.85 -14.25
CA LYS A 130 -6.27 -0.05 -14.99
C LYS A 130 -6.44 -1.40 -14.32
N LYS A 131 -5.37 -1.97 -13.75
CA LYS A 131 -5.45 -3.23 -13.00
C LYS A 131 -6.36 -3.09 -11.76
N PHE A 132 -6.20 -2.04 -10.97
CA PHE A 132 -7.05 -1.81 -9.81
C PHE A 132 -8.51 -1.55 -10.20
N GLU A 133 -8.76 -0.82 -11.28
CA GLU A 133 -10.11 -0.62 -11.82
C GLU A 133 -10.76 -1.92 -12.30
N SER A 134 -9.95 -2.83 -12.90
CA SER A 134 -10.40 -4.15 -13.35
C SER A 134 -10.75 -5.09 -12.18
N ALA A 135 -10.18 -4.84 -10.99
CA ALA A 135 -10.53 -5.55 -9.76
C ALA A 135 -11.85 -5.04 -9.11
N GLY A 136 -12.57 -4.12 -9.77
CA GLY A 136 -13.86 -3.63 -9.31
C GLY A 136 -13.81 -2.42 -8.39
N TYR A 137 -12.73 -1.63 -8.46
CA TYR A 137 -12.60 -0.39 -7.69
C TYR A 137 -12.81 0.86 -8.57
N ILE A 138 -13.32 1.91 -7.95
CA ILE A 138 -13.16 3.28 -8.44
C ILE A 138 -11.84 3.77 -7.86
N VAL A 139 -10.94 4.22 -8.73
CA VAL A 139 -9.57 4.59 -8.34
C VAL A 139 -9.36 6.07 -8.53
N THR A 140 -8.82 6.72 -7.51
CA THR A 140 -8.34 8.10 -7.55
C THR A 140 -6.87 8.16 -7.16
N GLU A 141 -6.16 9.19 -7.58
CA GLU A 141 -4.76 9.36 -7.26
C GLU A 141 -4.44 10.82 -6.93
N SER A 142 -3.54 11.02 -5.97
CA SER A 142 -3.09 12.36 -5.57
C SER A 142 -1.59 12.35 -5.30
N LEU A 143 -0.92 13.44 -5.69
CA LEU A 143 0.46 13.70 -5.30
C LEU A 143 0.44 14.64 -4.10
N LEU A 144 0.87 14.17 -2.94
CA LEU A 144 0.86 14.91 -1.70
C LEU A 144 2.29 15.24 -1.25
N ASN A 145 2.47 16.38 -0.60
CA ASN A 145 3.72 16.77 0.02
C ASN A 145 3.54 16.77 1.55
N SER A 146 4.38 16.04 2.28
CA SER A 146 4.25 15.91 3.73
C SER A 146 4.31 17.25 4.47
N ALA A 147 5.00 18.25 3.93
CA ALA A 147 5.07 19.59 4.53
C ALA A 147 3.70 20.26 4.63
N ASP A 148 2.78 19.99 3.70
CA ASP A 148 1.44 20.57 3.68
C ASP A 148 0.53 19.99 4.79
N TYR A 149 1.01 18.93 5.46
CA TYR A 149 0.32 18.20 6.53
C TYR A 149 1.04 18.29 7.89
N GLY A 150 1.88 19.31 8.07
CA GLY A 150 2.54 19.60 9.34
C GLY A 150 3.84 18.81 9.61
N VAL A 151 4.32 18.02 8.65
CA VAL A 151 5.63 17.34 8.76
C VAL A 151 6.73 18.27 8.29
N PRO A 152 7.81 18.54 9.07
CA PRO A 152 8.89 19.44 8.69
C PRO A 152 9.84 18.82 7.65
N GLN A 153 9.29 18.27 6.57
CA GLN A 153 10.02 17.62 5.49
C GLN A 153 9.30 17.83 4.15
N ILE A 154 10.01 18.30 3.14
CA ILE A 154 9.54 18.29 1.75
C ILE A 154 9.66 16.88 1.22
N ARG A 155 8.54 16.13 1.23
CA ARG A 155 8.46 14.73 0.82
C ARG A 155 7.22 14.51 -0.03
N HIS A 156 7.42 14.42 -1.34
CA HIS A 156 6.34 14.15 -2.27
C HIS A 156 6.11 12.64 -2.42
N ARG A 157 4.84 12.21 -2.29
CA ARG A 157 4.42 10.82 -2.49
C ARG A 157 3.12 10.77 -3.27
N VAL A 158 3.02 9.79 -4.15
CA VAL A 158 1.75 9.49 -4.81
C VAL A 158 0.96 8.53 -3.92
N PHE A 159 -0.32 8.87 -3.74
CA PHE A 159 -1.29 8.00 -3.09
C PHE A 159 -2.31 7.56 -4.12
N ILE A 160 -2.56 6.26 -4.20
CA ILE A 160 -3.58 5.65 -5.03
C ILE A 160 -4.64 5.10 -4.08
N VAL A 161 -5.86 5.61 -4.19
CA VAL A 161 -6.99 5.23 -3.34
C VAL A 161 -8.02 4.54 -4.21
N GLY A 162 -8.43 3.35 -3.80
CA GLY A 162 -9.52 2.62 -4.45
C GLY A 162 -10.66 2.34 -3.48
N ILE A 163 -11.88 2.56 -3.94
CA ILE A 163 -13.11 2.22 -3.21
C ILE A 163 -13.93 1.28 -4.09
N LYS A 164 -14.50 0.22 -3.51
CA LYS A 164 -15.36 -0.73 -4.23
C LYS A 164 -16.50 -0.02 -4.95
N LYS A 165 -16.69 -0.32 -6.25
CA LYS A 165 -17.76 0.26 -7.09
C LYS A 165 -19.14 0.09 -6.49
N GLU A 166 -19.40 -1.05 -5.84
CA GLU A 166 -20.67 -1.37 -5.19
C GLU A 166 -21.01 -0.46 -3.99
N LEU A 167 -19.99 0.15 -3.36
CA LEU A 167 -20.14 1.07 -2.24
C LEU A 167 -20.38 2.53 -2.69
N ASN A 168 -20.20 2.82 -3.96
CA ASN A 168 -20.38 4.16 -4.53
C ASN A 168 -21.76 4.33 -5.20
N LYS A 169 -22.73 3.49 -4.83
CA LYS A 169 -24.12 3.72 -5.25
C LYS A 169 -24.60 4.98 -4.53
N LYS A 170 -24.77 6.06 -5.29
CA LYS A 170 -25.60 7.18 -4.88
C LYS A 170 -27.03 6.64 -4.83
N ASP A 171 -27.65 6.59 -3.64
CA ASP A 171 -29.09 6.52 -3.48
C ASP A 171 -29.72 7.77 -4.12
#